data_63bfa5b4908dcf2d6b5f1fba1393363f
#
_entry.id   63bfa5b4908dcf2d6b5f1fba1393363f
#
_cell.length_a   1.000
_cell.length_b   1.000
_cell.length_c   1.000
_cell.angle_alpha   90.00
_cell.angle_beta   90.00
_cell.angle_gamma   90.00
#
_symmetry.space_group_name_H-M   'P 1'
#
loop_
_entity.id
_entity.type
_entity.pdbx_description
1 polymer ?
#
loop_
_entity_poly.entity_id
_entity_poly.type
_entity_poly.pdbx_seq_one_letter_code
_entity_poly.pdbx_strand_id
1 'polypeptide(L)'
;MKKILNGTDQVVEQMVEGLVKSHADVVHRVEGTRVIARNDKRPGKVGLVSGGGSGHEPAHAGYVGRGMLSAAVCGDVFTSPTPDQIYEGIKAADQGAGVLLIVKNYTGDVMNFEMAADLADADDIKVEQIVVDDDIAVEDSTFTTGRRG
;
A
#
# COMPACT_ATOMS: atom_id res chain seq x y z
N MET A 1 14.48 -6.53 24.13
CA MET A 1 14.76 -7.64 23.16
C MET A 1 15.78 -7.12 22.16
N LYS A 2 16.86 -7.88 21.92
CA LYS A 2 17.86 -7.53 20.90
C LYS A 2 17.28 -7.84 19.52
N LYS A 3 17.36 -6.89 18.60
CA LYS A 3 16.92 -7.04 17.19
C LYS A 3 18.15 -6.94 16.27
N ILE A 4 18.07 -7.60 15.12
CA ILE A 4 19.11 -7.51 14.09
C ILE A 4 18.71 -6.36 13.18
N LEU A 5 19.25 -5.18 13.46
CA LEU A 5 19.00 -3.95 12.71
C LEU A 5 20.34 -3.23 12.48
N ASN A 6 20.50 -2.54 11.35
CA ASN A 6 21.64 -1.66 11.14
C ASN A 6 21.39 -0.30 11.82
N GLY A 7 20.27 0.36 11.52
CA GLY A 7 19.83 1.58 12.17
C GLY A 7 18.30 1.59 12.25
N THR A 8 17.75 2.18 13.30
CA THR A 8 16.30 2.22 13.52
C THR A 8 15.59 3.12 12.52
N ASP A 9 16.25 4.14 12.03
CA ASP A 9 15.81 5.08 11.01
C ASP A 9 15.82 4.51 9.58
N GLN A 10 16.51 3.38 9.36
CA GLN A 10 16.69 2.76 8.06
C GLN A 10 15.86 1.48 7.87
N VAL A 11 15.09 1.09 8.86
CA VAL A 11 14.38 -0.22 8.88
C VAL A 11 13.48 -0.38 7.65
N VAL A 12 12.64 0.60 7.36
CA VAL A 12 11.68 0.52 6.25
C VAL A 12 12.40 0.60 4.90
N GLU A 13 13.38 1.49 4.76
CA GLU A 13 14.17 1.58 3.53
C GLU A 13 14.89 0.28 3.19
N GLN A 14 15.54 -0.32 4.16
CA GLN A 14 16.26 -1.58 3.97
C GLN A 14 15.33 -2.76 3.76
N MET A 15 14.15 -2.76 4.40
CA MET A 15 13.11 -3.76 4.15
C MET A 15 12.61 -3.69 2.70
N VAL A 16 12.24 -2.50 2.21
CA VAL A 16 11.80 -2.28 0.83
C VAL A 16 12.90 -2.68 -0.15
N GLU A 17 14.13 -2.25 0.08
CA GLU A 17 15.27 -2.62 -0.76
C GLU A 17 15.52 -4.13 -0.79
N GLY A 18 15.45 -4.78 0.36
CA GLY A 18 15.63 -6.23 0.48
C GLY A 18 14.55 -7.01 -0.24
N LEU A 19 13.28 -6.58 -0.12
CA LEU A 19 12.16 -7.20 -0.82
C LEU A 19 12.32 -7.08 -2.34
N VAL A 20 12.62 -5.89 -2.83
CA VAL A 20 12.81 -5.67 -4.28
C VAL A 20 14.00 -6.46 -4.81
N LYS A 21 15.12 -6.51 -4.09
CA LYS A 21 16.30 -7.30 -4.50
C LYS A 21 16.01 -8.80 -4.56
N SER A 22 15.23 -9.30 -3.61
CA SER A 22 14.90 -10.74 -3.56
C SER A 22 13.85 -11.17 -4.58
N HIS A 23 13.06 -10.23 -5.13
CA HIS A 23 11.95 -10.50 -6.06
C HIS A 23 11.98 -9.58 -7.29
N ALA A 24 13.17 -9.24 -7.76
CA ALA A 24 13.37 -8.32 -8.88
C ALA A 24 12.75 -8.77 -10.20
N ASP A 25 12.45 -10.04 -10.34
CA ASP A 25 11.69 -10.63 -11.45
C ASP A 25 10.19 -10.32 -11.41
N VAL A 26 9.64 -10.03 -10.23
CA VAL A 26 8.20 -9.80 -10.01
C VAL A 26 7.88 -8.34 -9.77
N VAL A 27 8.71 -7.65 -8.99
CA VAL A 27 8.44 -6.29 -8.49
C VAL A 27 9.61 -5.34 -8.69
N HIS A 28 9.29 -4.06 -8.71
CA HIS A 28 10.27 -2.97 -8.64
C HIS A 28 9.80 -1.92 -7.64
N ARG A 29 10.74 -1.09 -7.19
CA ARG A 29 10.44 0.12 -6.42
C ARG A 29 10.21 1.29 -7.38
N VAL A 30 9.17 2.05 -7.16
CA VAL A 30 8.97 3.34 -7.84
C VAL A 30 10.02 4.32 -7.32
N GLU A 31 10.77 4.93 -8.21
CA GLU A 31 11.91 5.77 -7.88
C GLU A 31 11.53 6.92 -6.93
N GLY A 32 12.36 7.16 -5.93
CA GLY A 32 12.15 8.21 -4.92
C GLY A 32 11.04 7.95 -3.92
N THR A 33 10.41 6.78 -3.96
CA THR A 33 9.27 6.44 -3.11
C THR A 33 9.49 5.15 -2.30
N ARG A 34 8.54 4.83 -1.42
CA ARG A 34 8.42 3.50 -0.79
C ARG A 34 7.28 2.68 -1.39
N VAL A 35 7.00 2.92 -2.65
CA VAL A 35 6.01 2.16 -3.42
C VAL A 35 6.67 0.98 -4.09
N ILE A 36 6.08 -0.18 -3.89
CA ILE A 36 6.44 -1.42 -4.58
C ILE A 36 5.37 -1.71 -5.61
N ALA A 37 5.75 -1.79 -6.88
CA ALA A 37 4.86 -2.07 -7.99
C ALA A 37 5.31 -3.33 -8.74
N ARG A 38 4.35 -4.03 -9.34
CA ARG A 38 4.67 -5.22 -10.14
C ARG A 38 5.27 -4.85 -11.50
N ASN A 39 6.10 -5.73 -12.03
CA ASN A 39 6.78 -5.54 -13.31
C ASN A 39 5.85 -5.79 -14.50
N ASP A 40 4.92 -6.72 -14.39
CA ASP A 40 4.03 -7.07 -15.50
C ASP A 40 2.93 -6.00 -15.67
N LYS A 41 2.96 -5.34 -16.81
CA LYS A 41 1.91 -4.39 -17.19
C LYS A 41 0.69 -5.11 -17.74
N ARG A 42 -0.50 -4.61 -17.44
CA ARG A 42 -1.77 -5.17 -17.89
C ARG A 42 -2.70 -4.07 -18.42
N PRO A 43 -2.43 -3.55 -19.62
CA PRO A 43 -3.23 -2.49 -20.22
C PRO A 43 -4.73 -2.80 -20.21
N GLY A 44 -5.55 -1.82 -19.87
CA GLY A 44 -7.00 -1.95 -19.82
C GLY A 44 -7.55 -2.77 -18.64
N LYS A 45 -6.72 -3.04 -17.62
CA LYS A 45 -7.15 -3.65 -16.36
C LYS A 45 -7.14 -2.64 -15.23
N VAL A 46 -8.11 -2.77 -14.33
CA VAL A 46 -8.14 -1.99 -13.10
C VAL A 46 -6.92 -2.33 -12.26
N GLY A 47 -6.19 -1.31 -11.80
CA GLY A 47 -5.10 -1.45 -10.87
C GLY A 47 -5.62 -1.68 -9.45
N LEU A 48 -4.95 -2.52 -8.66
CA LEU A 48 -5.27 -2.73 -7.26
C LEU A 48 -4.14 -2.16 -6.40
N VAL A 49 -4.45 -1.23 -5.52
CA VAL A 49 -3.48 -0.60 -4.61
C VAL A 49 -3.93 -0.76 -3.18
N SER A 50 -3.01 -1.12 -2.32
CA SER A 50 -3.18 -1.09 -0.88
C SER A 50 -1.92 -0.53 -0.24
N GLY A 51 -1.94 -0.34 1.06
CA GLY A 51 -0.80 0.17 1.80
C GLY A 51 -1.13 0.36 3.27
N GLY A 52 -0.15 0.87 3.98
CA GLY A 52 -0.27 1.13 5.41
C GLY A 52 1.09 1.17 6.07
N GLY A 53 1.11 1.28 7.39
CA GLY A 53 2.34 1.27 8.16
C GLY A 53 3.10 -0.03 8.01
N SER A 54 4.42 0.05 7.90
CA SER A 54 5.31 -1.11 7.93
C SER A 54 5.29 -1.76 9.31
N GLY A 55 5.53 -3.08 9.38
CA GLY A 55 5.46 -3.88 10.60
C GLY A 55 4.32 -4.89 10.61
N HIS A 56 3.52 -4.93 9.56
CA HIS A 56 2.44 -5.89 9.34
C HIS A 56 2.80 -6.98 8.32
N GLU A 57 4.06 -7.06 7.90
CA GLU A 57 4.50 -7.95 6.82
C GLU A 57 3.97 -9.40 7.01
N PRO A 58 3.56 -10.01 5.91
CA PRO A 58 3.75 -9.65 4.47
C PRO A 58 2.82 -8.57 3.92
N ALA A 59 1.86 -8.08 4.70
CA ALA A 59 0.98 -6.98 4.26
C ALA A 59 1.75 -5.65 4.21
N HIS A 60 1.73 -4.90 3.10
CA HIS A 60 0.96 -5.19 1.87
C HIS A 60 1.91 -5.52 0.71
N ALA A 61 3.19 -5.17 0.86
CA ALA A 61 4.21 -5.32 -0.18
C ALA A 61 4.38 -6.77 -0.66
N GLY A 62 4.27 -7.74 0.26
CA GLY A 62 4.33 -9.16 -0.07
C GLY A 62 3.15 -9.68 -0.90
N TYR A 63 2.13 -8.87 -1.12
CA TYR A 63 0.96 -9.22 -1.94
C TYR A 63 1.02 -8.62 -3.34
N VAL A 64 2.10 -7.90 -3.68
CA VAL A 64 2.27 -7.35 -5.03
C VAL A 64 2.71 -8.45 -5.99
N GLY A 65 1.93 -8.67 -7.02
CA GLY A 65 2.23 -9.70 -8.02
C GLY A 65 1.04 -10.07 -8.88
N ARG A 66 1.23 -11.08 -9.71
CA ARG A 66 0.21 -11.53 -10.65
C ARG A 66 -0.99 -12.14 -9.93
N GLY A 67 -2.18 -11.57 -10.19
CA GLY A 67 -3.44 -12.03 -9.59
C GLY A 67 -3.73 -11.40 -8.22
N MET A 68 -2.84 -10.54 -7.72
CA MET A 68 -2.95 -9.82 -6.46
C MET A 68 -2.79 -8.31 -6.69
N LEU A 69 -2.16 -7.58 -5.75
CA LEU A 69 -1.97 -6.13 -5.86
C LEU A 69 -1.11 -5.73 -7.08
N SER A 70 -1.44 -4.59 -7.66
CA SER A 70 -0.63 -3.91 -8.68
C SER A 70 0.49 -3.10 -8.06
N ALA A 71 0.19 -2.45 -6.91
CA ALA A 71 1.19 -1.75 -6.12
C ALA A 71 0.81 -1.76 -4.63
N ALA A 72 1.82 -1.59 -3.79
CA ALA A 72 1.66 -1.41 -2.35
C ALA A 72 2.51 -0.25 -1.85
N VAL A 73 1.97 0.55 -0.94
CA VAL A 73 2.62 1.74 -0.39
C VAL A 73 3.04 1.48 1.05
N CYS A 74 4.34 1.47 1.30
CA CYS A 74 4.91 1.20 2.62
C CYS A 74 5.08 2.51 3.41
N GLY A 75 4.29 2.69 4.46
CA GLY A 75 4.47 3.77 5.42
C GLY A 75 5.64 3.55 6.37
N ASP A 76 5.89 4.49 7.26
CA ASP A 76 6.81 4.27 8.38
C ASP A 76 6.29 3.17 9.32
N VAL A 77 7.09 2.76 10.29
CA VAL A 77 6.72 1.69 11.21
C VAL A 77 5.42 2.05 11.94
N PHE A 78 4.37 1.27 11.71
CA PHE A 78 3.02 1.47 12.23
C PHE A 78 2.41 2.86 11.98
N THR A 79 2.85 3.52 10.91
CA THR A 79 2.38 4.85 10.51
C THR A 79 1.89 4.81 9.07
N SER A 80 0.70 5.38 8.82
CA SER A 80 0.12 5.45 7.48
C SER A 80 1.05 6.14 6.51
N PRO A 81 1.14 5.68 5.25
CA PRO A 81 1.89 6.39 4.21
C PRO A 81 1.25 7.75 3.94
N THR A 82 2.06 8.68 3.45
CA THR A 82 1.59 10.02 3.11
C THR A 82 0.80 10.03 1.80
N PRO A 83 -0.11 11.01 1.58
CA PRO A 83 -0.94 11.07 0.37
C PRO A 83 -0.14 11.10 -0.93
N ASP A 84 0.99 11.81 -0.95
CA ASP A 84 1.89 11.86 -2.11
C ASP A 84 2.48 10.49 -2.45
N GLN A 85 2.86 9.69 -1.45
CA GLN A 85 3.35 8.33 -1.66
C GLN A 85 2.24 7.41 -2.20
N ILE A 86 1.03 7.55 -1.68
CA ILE A 86 -0.13 6.78 -2.15
C ILE A 86 -0.47 7.17 -3.60
N TYR A 87 -0.44 8.44 -3.91
CA TYR A 87 -0.65 8.96 -5.26
C TYR A 87 0.36 8.39 -6.27
N GLU A 88 1.64 8.30 -5.91
CA GLU A 88 2.64 7.62 -6.74
C GLU A 88 2.30 6.12 -6.94
N GLY A 89 1.76 5.47 -5.92
CA GLY A 89 1.25 4.11 -6.02
C GLY A 89 0.07 3.98 -6.99
N ILE A 90 -0.86 4.93 -6.96
CA ILE A 90 -1.99 5.00 -7.90
C ILE A 90 -1.47 5.13 -9.34
N LYS A 91 -0.58 6.08 -9.60
CA LYS A 91 0.01 6.27 -10.94
C LYS A 91 0.75 5.03 -11.43
N ALA A 92 1.50 4.36 -10.57
CA ALA A 92 2.22 3.15 -10.94
C ALA A 92 1.28 1.97 -11.26
N ALA A 93 0.11 1.93 -10.64
CA ALA A 93 -0.89 0.88 -10.79
C ALA A 93 -1.85 1.11 -11.96
N ASP A 94 -2.09 2.37 -12.34
CA ASP A 94 -3.02 2.69 -13.42
C ASP A 94 -2.53 2.16 -14.76
N GLN A 95 -3.41 1.49 -15.46
CA GLN A 95 -3.18 0.91 -16.78
C GLN A 95 -4.29 1.34 -17.76
N GLY A 96 -4.93 2.48 -17.50
CA GLY A 96 -5.94 3.11 -18.34
C GLY A 96 -7.39 2.67 -18.05
N ALA A 97 -7.61 1.85 -17.01
CA ALA A 97 -8.96 1.47 -16.56
C ALA A 97 -9.27 1.96 -15.14
N GLY A 98 -8.39 2.78 -14.58
CA GLY A 98 -8.50 3.28 -13.22
C GLY A 98 -7.94 2.33 -12.15
N VAL A 99 -8.10 2.72 -10.91
CA VAL A 99 -7.51 2.06 -9.74
C VAL A 99 -8.56 1.83 -8.65
N LEU A 100 -8.56 0.65 -8.07
CA LEU A 100 -9.29 0.34 -6.83
C LEU A 100 -8.31 0.36 -5.65
N LEU A 101 -8.60 1.21 -4.68
CA LEU A 101 -7.88 1.27 -3.42
C LEU A 101 -8.52 0.32 -2.41
N ILE A 102 -7.72 -0.54 -1.81
CA ILE A 102 -8.12 -1.44 -0.73
C ILE A 102 -7.52 -0.88 0.55
N VAL A 103 -8.33 -0.20 1.35
CA VAL A 103 -7.87 0.65 2.46
C VAL A 103 -8.15 -0.03 3.79
N LYS A 104 -7.15 -0.12 4.66
CA LYS A 104 -7.37 -0.56 6.04
C LYS A 104 -8.17 0.49 6.81
N ASN A 105 -9.07 0.04 7.66
CA ASN A 105 -9.96 0.92 8.43
C ASN A 105 -9.25 1.56 9.64
N TYR A 106 -8.12 2.23 9.39
CA TYR A 106 -7.46 3.12 10.35
C TYR A 106 -7.67 4.56 9.92
N THR A 107 -7.91 5.45 10.87
CA THR A 107 -8.21 6.86 10.59
C THR A 107 -7.17 7.51 9.68
N GLY A 108 -5.88 7.29 9.94
CA GLY A 108 -4.81 7.86 9.11
C GLY A 108 -4.78 7.27 7.70
N ASP A 109 -4.97 5.95 7.56
CA ASP A 109 -5.02 5.31 6.25
C ASP A 109 -6.23 5.83 5.45
N VAL A 110 -7.43 5.85 6.04
CA VAL A 110 -8.64 6.35 5.36
C VAL A 110 -8.44 7.77 4.86
N MET A 111 -8.01 8.69 5.74
CA MET A 111 -7.79 10.10 5.37
C MET A 111 -6.74 10.26 4.27
N ASN A 112 -5.60 9.59 4.39
CA ASN A 112 -4.50 9.77 3.44
C ASN A 112 -4.80 9.15 2.08
N PHE A 113 -5.54 8.02 2.04
CA PHE A 113 -5.98 7.40 0.80
C PHE A 113 -7.06 8.24 0.10
N GLU A 114 -8.00 8.84 0.85
CA GLU A 114 -8.97 9.80 0.30
C GLU A 114 -8.26 11.00 -0.35
N MET A 115 -7.32 11.62 0.36
CA MET A 115 -6.55 12.74 -0.19
C MET A 115 -5.76 12.35 -1.45
N ALA A 116 -5.22 11.15 -1.50
CA ALA A 116 -4.50 10.66 -2.67
C ALA A 116 -5.45 10.39 -3.85
N ALA A 117 -6.68 9.92 -3.59
CA ALA A 117 -7.70 9.76 -4.61
C ALA A 117 -8.11 11.10 -5.22
N ASP A 118 -8.26 12.16 -4.40
CA ASP A 118 -8.53 13.52 -4.88
C ASP A 118 -7.39 14.05 -5.77
N LEU A 119 -6.12 13.76 -5.42
CA LEU A 119 -4.98 14.12 -6.26
C LEU A 119 -5.01 13.40 -7.61
N ALA A 120 -5.37 12.12 -7.60
CA ALA A 120 -5.46 11.30 -8.80
C ALA A 120 -6.60 11.75 -9.73
N ASP A 121 -7.74 12.15 -9.18
CA ASP A 121 -8.87 12.71 -9.94
C ASP A 121 -8.48 13.99 -10.68
N ALA A 122 -7.66 14.85 -10.07
CA ALA A 122 -7.12 16.04 -10.70
C ALA A 122 -6.23 15.75 -11.93
N ASP A 123 -5.68 14.54 -12.03
CA ASP A 123 -4.90 14.04 -13.17
C ASP A 123 -5.69 13.08 -14.07
N ASP A 124 -7.02 13.11 -14.01
CA ASP A 124 -7.93 12.27 -14.79
C ASP A 124 -7.76 10.74 -14.58
N ILE A 125 -7.20 10.33 -13.45
CA ILE A 125 -7.10 8.92 -13.07
C ILE A 125 -8.34 8.55 -12.25
N LYS A 126 -9.19 7.70 -12.80
CA LYS A 126 -10.39 7.23 -12.09
C LYS A 126 -9.98 6.35 -10.90
N VAL A 127 -10.43 6.72 -9.71
CA VAL A 127 -10.16 5.99 -8.47
C VAL A 127 -11.47 5.64 -7.77
N GLU A 128 -11.59 4.39 -7.36
CA GLU A 128 -12.62 3.92 -6.44
C GLU A 128 -11.92 3.36 -5.19
N GLN A 129 -12.59 3.38 -4.05
CA GLN A 129 -12.01 2.81 -2.84
C GLN A 129 -13.01 1.94 -2.07
N ILE A 130 -12.46 0.95 -1.39
CA ILE A 130 -13.17 0.14 -0.41
C ILE A 130 -12.39 0.16 0.90
N VAL A 131 -13.06 0.51 1.99
CA VAL A 131 -12.50 0.42 3.33
C VAL A 131 -12.82 -0.96 3.88
N VAL A 132 -11.78 -1.70 4.29
CA VAL A 132 -11.92 -3.04 4.85
C VAL A 132 -12.59 -2.97 6.23
N ASP A 133 -13.59 -3.78 6.45
CA ASP A 133 -14.40 -3.81 7.68
C ASP A 133 -14.84 -5.25 8.00
N ASP A 134 -13.88 -6.17 8.08
CA ASP A 134 -14.12 -7.61 8.17
C ASP A 134 -13.49 -8.32 9.37
N ASP A 135 -12.81 -7.59 10.27
CA ASP A 135 -12.26 -8.17 11.51
C ASP A 135 -13.36 -8.41 12.55
N ILE A 136 -13.84 -9.64 12.59
CA ILE A 136 -14.89 -10.08 13.54
C ILE A 136 -14.33 -10.73 14.81
N ALA A 137 -13.00 -10.82 14.94
CA ALA A 137 -12.35 -11.48 16.08
C ALA A 137 -12.21 -10.57 17.31
N VAL A 138 -12.44 -9.28 17.17
CA VAL A 138 -12.32 -8.30 18.26
C VAL A 138 -13.61 -8.28 19.10
N GLU A 139 -13.50 -8.72 20.35
CA GLU A 139 -14.57 -8.64 21.35
C GLU A 139 -14.35 -7.43 22.25
N ASP A 140 -15.43 -6.86 22.77
CA ASP A 140 -15.44 -5.76 23.75
C ASP A 140 -14.62 -4.51 23.34
N SER A 141 -14.49 -4.25 22.03
CA SER A 141 -13.79 -3.07 21.54
C SER A 141 -14.62 -1.81 21.69
N THR A 142 -13.99 -0.71 22.08
CA THR A 142 -14.59 0.63 22.04
C THR A 142 -14.79 1.15 20.61
N PHE A 143 -14.19 0.48 19.64
CA PHE A 143 -14.34 0.74 18.23
C PHE A 143 -15.28 -0.30 17.59
N THR A 144 -15.81 0.00 16.42
CA THR A 144 -16.62 -0.95 15.67
C THR A 144 -15.84 -2.24 15.38
N THR A 145 -16.50 -3.38 15.55
CA THR A 145 -16.01 -4.66 15.02
C THR A 145 -15.79 -4.54 13.51
N GLY A 146 -14.85 -5.29 12.96
CA GLY A 146 -14.53 -5.21 11.54
C GLY A 146 -13.52 -4.15 11.14
N ARG A 147 -13.04 -3.34 12.08
CA ARG A 147 -12.15 -2.21 11.82
C ARG A 147 -10.83 -2.58 11.11
N ARG A 148 -10.35 -3.79 11.34
CA ARG A 148 -9.06 -4.24 10.83
C ARG A 148 -9.26 -5.47 9.96
N GLY A 149 -9.03 -5.36 8.73
CA GLY A 149 -9.04 -6.49 7.83
C GLY A 149 -7.78 -7.34 7.89
#